data_3693d7c461cfd3ec1d2402e45a81018b
#
_entry.id   3693d7c461cfd3ec1d2402e45a81018b
#
_cell.length_a   1.000
_cell.length_b   1.000
_cell.length_c   1.000
_cell.angle_alpha   90.00
_cell.angle_beta   90.00
_cell.angle_gamma   90.00
#
_symmetry.space_group_name_H-M   'P 1'
#
loop_
_entity.id
_entity.type
_entity.pdbx_description
1 polymer ?
#
loop_
_entity_poly.entity_id
_entity_poly.type
_entity_poly.pdbx_seq_one_letter_code
_entity_poly.pdbx_strand_id
1 'polypeptide(L)'
;DGEARGYVCENFGALLRLPDLGPIGSNCLANARDFLTPHAAYEDVDGAFELVAKFQGALWSAKIDHSPLDVVGWPGNYAPYKYDLRRFNTIGSISVDHPDPSIFTVLTSPSDTVGTANVDFAIFPPRWLVAQHTFRPPWFHRNVASEFMGLITGVYDAKAEGFVPGGASLHNCMSGHGPDAATFEKASNADLSKPDVIGGTMAFMFETRKVIRPTQQALAAPQLQGNYHECWQGIAKHFDVDSKARSASC
;
A
#
# COMPACT_ATOMS: atom_id res chain seq x y z
N ASP A 1 5.39 26.75 -0.33
CA ASP A 1 6.76 26.55 -0.78
C ASP A 1 7.49 25.72 0.27
N GLY A 2 8.02 24.59 -0.15
CA GLY A 2 8.68 23.65 0.75
C GLY A 2 9.04 22.36 0.02
N GLU A 3 9.69 21.43 0.74
CA GLU A 3 10.01 20.12 0.22
C GLU A 3 8.74 19.29 0.03
N ALA A 4 8.57 18.68 -1.14
CA ALA A 4 7.52 17.72 -1.43
C ALA A 4 8.13 16.34 -1.67
N ARG A 5 7.51 15.30 -1.12
CA ARG A 5 7.86 13.91 -1.34
C ARG A 5 6.64 13.15 -1.79
N GLY A 6 6.81 12.30 -2.78
CA GLY A 6 5.70 11.52 -3.33
C GLY A 6 6.13 10.19 -3.93
N TYR A 7 5.13 9.36 -4.14
CA TYR A 7 5.23 8.12 -4.89
C TYR A 7 4.27 8.21 -6.07
N VAL A 8 4.68 7.70 -7.21
CA VAL A 8 3.86 7.70 -8.42
C VAL A 8 3.60 6.28 -8.85
N CYS A 9 2.33 5.94 -8.99
CA CYS A 9 1.87 4.70 -9.59
C CYS A 9 1.13 5.01 -10.87
N GLU A 10 1.56 4.43 -11.97
CA GLU A 10 0.86 4.48 -13.25
C GLU A 10 0.25 3.12 -13.54
N ASN A 11 -1.05 3.12 -13.78
CA ASN A 11 -1.85 1.93 -14.01
C ASN A 11 -2.52 1.99 -15.39
N PHE A 12 -2.35 0.94 -16.17
CA PHE A 12 -3.01 0.76 -17.46
C PHE A 12 -4.15 -0.27 -17.34
N GLY A 13 -5.28 0.02 -17.94
CA GLY A 13 -6.48 -0.82 -17.90
C GLY A 13 -7.68 -0.07 -17.35
N ALA A 14 -8.42 -0.68 -16.45
CA ALA A 14 -9.59 -0.06 -15.85
C ALA A 14 -9.21 1.10 -14.93
N LEU A 15 -10.07 2.11 -14.90
CA LEU A 15 -9.92 3.26 -14.00
C LEU A 15 -9.92 2.84 -12.52
N LEU A 16 -9.18 3.57 -11.71
CA LEU A 16 -9.32 3.53 -10.27
C LEU A 16 -10.71 4.07 -9.87
N ARG A 17 -11.41 3.34 -9.04
CA ARG A 17 -12.74 3.67 -8.51
C ARG A 17 -12.84 3.29 -7.05
N LEU A 18 -13.91 3.73 -6.38
CA LEU A 18 -14.21 3.22 -5.04
C LEU A 18 -14.49 1.71 -5.10
N PRO A 19 -14.02 0.93 -4.11
CA PRO A 19 -14.31 -0.49 -4.05
C PRO A 19 -15.82 -0.77 -3.97
N ASP A 20 -16.24 -1.91 -4.52
CA ASP A 20 -17.62 -2.38 -4.36
C ASP A 20 -17.87 -2.77 -2.90
N LEU A 21 -19.01 -2.35 -2.37
CA LEU A 21 -19.48 -2.74 -1.05
C LEU A 21 -20.42 -3.93 -1.16
N GLY A 22 -20.36 -4.87 -0.22
CA GLY A 22 -21.22 -6.02 -0.22
C GLY A 22 -20.67 -7.16 0.65
N PRO A 23 -21.32 -8.33 0.65
CA PRO A 23 -20.94 -9.44 1.52
C PRO A 23 -19.51 -9.94 1.32
N ILE A 24 -18.95 -9.75 0.12
CA ILE A 24 -17.61 -10.12 -0.27
C ILE A 24 -16.79 -8.93 -0.80
N GLY A 25 -17.30 -7.71 -0.66
CA GLY A 25 -16.62 -6.48 -1.05
C GLY A 25 -15.80 -5.91 0.10
N SER A 26 -15.18 -4.76 -0.15
CA SER A 26 -14.37 -4.05 0.83
C SER A 26 -15.18 -3.58 2.05
N ASN A 27 -14.60 -3.72 3.23
CA ASN A 27 -15.13 -3.15 4.47
C ASN A 27 -14.56 -1.74 4.76
N CYS A 28 -13.85 -1.15 3.81
CA CYS A 28 -13.30 0.19 3.95
C CYS A 28 -14.29 1.26 3.52
N LEU A 29 -14.08 2.48 4.00
CA LEU A 29 -14.90 3.63 3.64
C LEU A 29 -14.03 4.84 3.27
N ALA A 30 -13.70 4.95 1.99
CA ALA A 30 -13.42 6.24 1.38
C ALA A 30 -14.76 6.82 0.90
N ASN A 31 -15.11 8.03 1.38
CA ASN A 31 -16.37 8.65 1.02
C ASN A 31 -16.21 9.50 -0.24
N ALA A 32 -17.08 9.32 -1.23
CA ALA A 32 -17.01 10.07 -2.50
C ALA A 32 -17.01 11.59 -2.30
N ARG A 33 -17.70 12.12 -1.29
CA ARG A 33 -17.73 13.57 -0.97
C ARG A 33 -16.38 14.16 -0.58
N ASP A 34 -15.42 13.33 -0.16
CA ASP A 34 -14.10 13.76 0.29
C ASP A 34 -13.08 13.85 -0.85
N PHE A 35 -13.46 13.42 -2.05
CA PHE A 35 -12.67 13.58 -3.27
C PHE A 35 -12.94 14.97 -3.87
N LEU A 36 -11.87 15.75 -3.98
CA LEU A 36 -11.93 17.10 -4.46
C LEU A 36 -11.30 17.22 -5.86
N THR A 37 -11.83 18.09 -6.67
CA THR A 37 -11.21 18.42 -7.97
C THR A 37 -10.05 19.40 -7.74
N PRO A 38 -8.81 19.05 -8.13
CA PRO A 38 -7.70 20.00 -8.09
C PRO A 38 -7.83 21.05 -9.17
N HIS A 39 -7.25 22.21 -8.94
CA HIS A 39 -7.05 23.19 -10.00
C HIS A 39 -5.79 22.82 -10.80
N ALA A 40 -5.91 22.80 -12.12
CA ALA A 40 -4.75 22.62 -12.99
C ALA A 40 -3.89 23.89 -12.95
N ALA A 41 -2.58 23.73 -12.95
CA ALA A 41 -1.67 24.83 -13.18
C ALA A 41 -1.66 25.18 -14.69
N TYR A 42 -1.61 26.46 -14.99
CA TYR A 42 -1.38 26.98 -16.32
C TYR A 42 -0.29 28.04 -16.23
N GLU A 43 0.66 27.99 -17.12
CA GLU A 43 1.78 28.92 -17.13
C GLU A 43 2.21 29.18 -18.57
N ASP A 44 2.13 30.43 -18.99
CA ASP A 44 2.56 30.89 -20.30
C ASP A 44 3.83 31.75 -20.13
N VAL A 45 4.96 31.05 -20.08
CA VAL A 45 6.28 31.66 -19.80
C VAL A 45 7.32 31.11 -20.76
N ASP A 46 8.00 32.02 -21.47
CA ASP A 46 9.19 31.69 -22.24
C ASP A 46 10.38 31.45 -21.33
N GLY A 47 11.20 30.43 -21.64
CA GLY A 47 12.38 30.09 -20.86
C GLY A 47 12.96 28.74 -21.26
N ALA A 48 14.10 28.40 -20.67
CA ALA A 48 14.71 27.09 -20.89
C ALA A 48 14.09 26.06 -19.94
N PHE A 49 13.35 25.14 -20.49
CA PHE A 49 12.72 24.03 -19.74
C PHE A 49 13.22 22.69 -20.25
N GLU A 50 13.13 21.67 -19.40
CA GLU A 50 13.36 20.28 -19.77
C GLU A 50 12.11 19.46 -19.47
N LEU A 51 11.51 18.92 -20.53
CA LEU A 51 10.40 17.96 -20.42
C LEU A 51 10.96 16.56 -20.28
N VAL A 52 10.67 15.89 -19.16
CA VAL A 52 11.13 14.54 -18.88
C VAL A 52 9.97 13.56 -18.88
N ALA A 53 10.06 12.52 -19.70
CA ALA A 53 9.12 11.42 -19.75
C ALA A 53 9.77 10.13 -19.23
N LYS A 54 9.08 9.41 -18.36
CA LYS A 54 9.48 8.07 -17.93
C LYS A 54 8.71 7.04 -18.75
N PHE A 55 9.44 6.16 -19.42
CA PHE A 55 8.85 5.09 -20.21
C PHE A 55 9.68 3.81 -20.12
N GLN A 56 9.03 2.71 -19.76
CA GLN A 56 9.63 1.37 -19.64
C GLN A 56 10.96 1.33 -18.85
N GLY A 57 11.01 2.05 -17.74
CA GLY A 57 12.19 2.08 -16.86
C GLY A 57 13.33 2.97 -17.35
N ALA A 58 13.15 3.72 -18.45
CA ALA A 58 14.08 4.72 -18.94
C ALA A 58 13.49 6.13 -18.80
N LEU A 59 14.36 7.11 -18.67
CA LEU A 59 14.01 8.53 -18.74
C LEU A 59 14.39 9.08 -20.11
N TRP A 60 13.48 9.82 -20.69
CA TRP A 60 13.62 10.52 -21.96
C TRP A 60 13.43 12.00 -21.70
N SER A 61 14.22 12.84 -22.31
CA SER A 61 14.06 14.27 -22.15
C SER A 61 14.14 15.03 -23.47
N ALA A 62 13.44 16.17 -23.51
CA ALA A 62 13.49 17.14 -24.58
C ALA A 62 13.65 18.53 -23.98
N LYS A 63 14.52 19.33 -24.58
CA LYS A 63 14.64 20.76 -24.24
C LYS A 63 13.59 21.53 -25.05
N ILE A 64 12.88 22.40 -24.36
CA ILE A 64 11.89 23.31 -24.94
C ILE A 64 12.15 24.73 -24.46
N ASP A 65 11.68 25.72 -25.21
CA ASP A 65 11.92 27.15 -24.98
C ASP A 65 10.76 27.86 -24.25
N HIS A 66 9.80 27.09 -23.78
CA HIS A 66 8.61 27.60 -23.08
C HIS A 66 8.18 26.60 -21.98
N SER A 67 7.34 27.09 -21.06
CA SER A 67 6.78 26.20 -20.01
C SER A 67 5.89 25.12 -20.63
N PRO A 68 6.03 23.83 -20.22
CA PRO A 68 5.12 22.78 -20.69
C PRO A 68 3.69 22.88 -20.11
N LEU A 69 3.43 23.88 -19.28
CA LEU A 69 2.12 24.15 -18.69
C LEU A 69 1.30 25.17 -19.48
N ASP A 70 1.73 25.53 -20.68
CA ASP A 70 1.07 26.47 -21.58
C ASP A 70 -0.07 25.87 -22.43
N VAL A 71 -0.53 24.67 -22.03
CA VAL A 71 -1.53 23.88 -22.74
C VAL A 71 -2.79 23.65 -21.91
N VAL A 72 -3.92 23.55 -22.60
CA VAL A 72 -5.17 23.10 -21.98
C VAL A 72 -5.15 21.58 -21.85
N GLY A 73 -5.19 21.08 -20.61
CA GLY A 73 -5.32 19.66 -20.36
C GLY A 73 -6.70 19.16 -20.80
N TRP A 74 -6.73 18.10 -21.61
CA TRP A 74 -7.96 17.43 -22.01
C TRP A 74 -8.04 16.04 -21.37
N PRO A 75 -8.73 15.89 -20.21
CA PRO A 75 -8.75 14.62 -19.50
C PRO A 75 -9.64 13.56 -20.16
N GLY A 76 -10.37 13.86 -21.23
CA GLY A 76 -11.33 12.94 -21.83
C GLY A 76 -12.43 12.55 -20.85
N ASN A 77 -12.57 11.25 -20.59
CA ASN A 77 -13.49 10.73 -19.59
C ASN A 77 -12.87 10.65 -18.18
N TYR A 78 -11.64 11.13 -18.00
CA TYR A 78 -10.90 11.08 -16.74
C TYR A 78 -10.95 12.46 -16.10
N ALA A 79 -11.52 12.56 -14.93
CA ALA A 79 -11.46 13.76 -14.12
C ALA A 79 -10.32 13.64 -13.11
N PRO A 80 -9.42 14.62 -13.01
CA PRO A 80 -8.43 14.62 -11.94
C PRO A 80 -9.13 14.81 -10.59
N TYR A 81 -8.63 14.14 -9.57
CA TYR A 81 -9.12 14.28 -8.21
C TYR A 81 -7.97 14.19 -7.21
N LYS A 82 -8.19 14.75 -6.04
CA LYS A 82 -7.32 14.63 -4.88
C LYS A 82 -8.12 14.16 -3.67
N TYR A 83 -7.47 13.40 -2.81
CA TYR A 83 -8.07 12.83 -1.61
C TYR A 83 -7.10 12.96 -0.42
N ASP A 84 -7.59 13.47 0.69
CA ASP A 84 -6.81 13.51 1.94
C ASP A 84 -6.91 12.16 2.65
N LEU A 85 -5.82 11.41 2.68
CA LEU A 85 -5.77 10.07 3.27
C LEU A 85 -6.15 10.04 4.75
N ARG A 86 -6.08 11.17 5.46
CA ARG A 86 -6.51 11.27 6.87
C ARG A 86 -8.04 11.18 7.04
N ARG A 87 -8.81 11.26 5.95
CA ARG A 87 -10.26 11.10 5.95
C ARG A 87 -10.72 9.66 5.75
N PHE A 88 -9.78 8.77 5.49
CA PHE A 88 -10.10 7.36 5.31
C PHE A 88 -10.50 6.72 6.63
N ASN A 89 -11.53 5.88 6.57
CA ASN A 89 -12.04 5.14 7.71
C ASN A 89 -11.90 3.63 7.48
N THR A 90 -11.30 2.93 8.43
CA THR A 90 -11.24 1.47 8.44
C THR A 90 -12.30 0.91 9.39
N ILE A 91 -12.93 -0.18 9.00
CA ILE A 91 -13.94 -0.87 9.80
C ILE A 91 -13.44 -2.28 10.09
N GLY A 92 -13.49 -2.66 11.35
CA GLY A 92 -13.16 -4.01 11.82
C GLY A 92 -14.18 -4.52 12.82
N SER A 93 -14.07 -5.79 13.18
CA SER A 93 -14.88 -6.46 14.20
C SER A 93 -14.23 -6.32 15.58
N ILE A 94 -15.06 -6.39 16.64
CA ILE A 94 -14.57 -6.43 18.03
C ILE A 94 -14.18 -7.84 18.45
N SER A 95 -14.95 -8.86 18.06
CA SER A 95 -14.85 -10.20 18.63
C SER A 95 -13.71 -11.02 18.02
N VAL A 96 -13.95 -11.56 16.84
CA VAL A 96 -12.97 -12.33 16.07
C VAL A 96 -12.93 -11.72 14.69
N ASP A 97 -11.75 -11.33 14.26
CA ASP A 97 -11.58 -10.72 12.96
C ASP A 97 -10.29 -11.20 12.30
N HIS A 98 -10.37 -11.44 11.02
CA HIS A 98 -9.20 -11.65 10.21
C HIS A 98 -8.81 -10.30 9.61
N PRO A 99 -7.62 -9.77 9.89
CA PRO A 99 -7.19 -8.48 9.35
C PRO A 99 -6.91 -8.59 7.85
N ASP A 100 -7.98 -8.65 7.06
CA ASP A 100 -7.92 -8.69 5.61
C ASP A 100 -7.52 -7.32 5.06
N PRO A 101 -6.53 -7.22 4.17
CA PRO A 101 -6.11 -5.96 3.57
C PRO A 101 -7.22 -5.17 2.88
N SER A 102 -8.32 -5.82 2.49
CA SER A 102 -9.47 -5.16 1.87
C SER A 102 -10.09 -4.06 2.72
N ILE A 103 -9.98 -4.14 4.05
CA ILE A 103 -10.46 -3.08 4.95
C ILE A 103 -9.66 -1.77 4.81
N PHE A 104 -8.51 -1.82 4.17
CA PHE A 104 -7.60 -0.69 3.96
C PHE A 104 -7.66 -0.12 2.55
N THR A 105 -8.44 -0.72 1.64
CA THR A 105 -8.50 -0.31 0.24
C THR A 105 -9.23 1.01 0.07
N VAL A 106 -8.55 2.01 -0.44
CA VAL A 106 -9.11 3.34 -0.77
C VAL A 106 -9.73 3.33 -2.16
N LEU A 107 -8.99 2.81 -3.13
CA LEU A 107 -9.38 2.75 -4.54
C LEU A 107 -8.97 1.41 -5.14
N THR A 108 -9.74 0.93 -6.08
CA THR A 108 -9.44 -0.28 -6.85
C THR A 108 -9.54 -0.02 -8.35
N SER A 109 -8.66 -0.64 -9.12
CA SER A 109 -8.78 -0.80 -10.56
C SER A 109 -9.10 -2.26 -10.81
N PRO A 110 -10.35 -2.60 -11.22
CA PRO A 110 -10.72 -3.99 -11.43
C PRO A 110 -9.97 -4.61 -12.61
N SER A 111 -9.74 -5.91 -12.56
CA SER A 111 -9.22 -6.69 -13.67
C SER A 111 -10.34 -7.46 -14.38
N ASP A 112 -9.96 -8.23 -15.40
CA ASP A 112 -10.82 -9.21 -16.08
C ASP A 112 -11.12 -10.45 -15.25
N THR A 113 -10.43 -10.61 -14.12
CA THR A 113 -10.59 -11.73 -13.19
C THR A 113 -11.31 -11.26 -11.94
N VAL A 114 -12.50 -11.80 -11.70
CA VAL A 114 -13.29 -11.46 -10.52
C VAL A 114 -12.52 -11.76 -9.23
N GLY A 115 -12.54 -10.82 -8.28
CA GLY A 115 -11.84 -10.95 -7.01
C GLY A 115 -10.32 -10.73 -7.08
N THR A 116 -9.79 -10.34 -8.25
CA THR A 116 -8.36 -10.02 -8.42
C THR A 116 -8.22 -8.65 -9.06
N ALA A 117 -7.69 -7.69 -8.34
CA ALA A 117 -7.50 -6.34 -8.84
C ALA A 117 -6.38 -6.25 -9.89
N ASN A 118 -6.53 -5.33 -10.83
CA ASN A 118 -5.41 -4.88 -11.66
C ASN A 118 -4.42 -4.10 -10.80
N VAL A 119 -4.93 -3.15 -9.99
CA VAL A 119 -4.20 -2.53 -8.88
C VAL A 119 -5.18 -2.05 -7.82
N ASP A 120 -4.85 -2.30 -6.57
CA ASP A 120 -5.48 -1.71 -5.40
C ASP A 120 -4.56 -0.67 -4.79
N PHE A 121 -5.15 0.41 -4.30
CA PHE A 121 -4.47 1.38 -3.46
C PHE A 121 -5.04 1.29 -2.05
N ALA A 122 -4.21 0.86 -1.13
CA ALA A 122 -4.54 0.71 0.28
C ALA A 122 -3.70 1.66 1.14
N ILE A 123 -4.24 2.05 2.30
CA ILE A 123 -3.51 2.82 3.31
C ILE A 123 -3.65 2.17 4.68
N PHE A 124 -2.63 2.34 5.49
CA PHE A 124 -2.58 1.89 6.88
C PHE A 124 -2.51 3.13 7.79
N PRO A 125 -3.69 3.73 8.11
CA PRO A 125 -3.76 4.95 8.89
C PRO A 125 -3.67 4.67 10.39
N PRO A 126 -3.53 5.70 11.22
CA PRO A 126 -3.77 5.59 12.66
C PRO A 126 -5.15 4.97 12.93
N ARG A 127 -5.21 4.01 13.85
CA ARG A 127 -6.43 3.27 14.12
C ARG A 127 -6.42 2.58 15.48
N TRP A 128 -7.60 2.25 15.97
CA TRP A 128 -7.77 1.33 17.09
C TRP A 128 -7.70 -0.12 16.61
N LEU A 129 -6.97 -0.94 17.36
CA LEU A 129 -6.93 -2.38 17.23
C LEU A 129 -7.84 -2.97 18.31
N VAL A 130 -9.03 -3.38 17.94
CA VAL A 130 -10.08 -3.79 18.88
C VAL A 130 -10.40 -5.28 18.82
N ALA A 131 -9.93 -6.00 17.78
CA ALA A 131 -10.22 -7.42 17.61
C ALA A 131 -9.71 -8.24 18.79
N GLN A 132 -10.63 -8.96 19.44
CA GLN A 132 -10.33 -9.96 20.47
C GLN A 132 -10.03 -11.30 19.81
N HIS A 133 -9.28 -12.16 20.48
CA HIS A 133 -8.99 -13.51 20.04
C HIS A 133 -8.34 -13.62 18.65
N THR A 134 -7.84 -12.52 18.13
CA THR A 134 -7.26 -12.41 16.78
C THR A 134 -5.84 -11.88 16.88
N PHE A 135 -4.90 -12.54 16.21
CA PHE A 135 -3.56 -12.00 16.02
C PHE A 135 -3.65 -10.71 15.21
N ARG A 136 -3.35 -9.57 15.80
CA ARG A 136 -3.66 -8.25 15.23
C ARG A 136 -2.81 -7.81 14.06
N PRO A 137 -1.50 -8.13 13.99
CA PRO A 137 -0.74 -7.92 12.76
C PRO A 137 -1.21 -8.83 11.63
N PRO A 138 -0.86 -8.55 10.36
CA PRO A 138 -1.06 -9.52 9.30
C PRO A 138 -0.24 -10.78 9.59
N TRP A 139 -0.77 -11.94 9.24
CA TRP A 139 -0.02 -13.20 9.34
C TRP A 139 1.19 -13.17 8.41
N PHE A 140 2.25 -13.91 8.75
CA PHE A 140 3.28 -14.23 7.76
C PHE A 140 2.64 -15.07 6.65
N HIS A 141 2.60 -14.55 5.45
CA HIS A 141 1.79 -15.09 4.37
C HIS A 141 2.45 -14.91 3.01
N ARG A 142 1.80 -15.40 2.00
CA ARG A 142 2.03 -15.11 0.59
C ARG A 142 0.69 -15.02 -0.12
N ASN A 143 0.60 -14.17 -1.12
CA ASN A 143 -0.58 -14.06 -1.95
C ASN A 143 -0.24 -14.03 -3.44
N VAL A 144 -1.25 -14.02 -4.29
CA VAL A 144 -1.09 -13.99 -5.75
C VAL A 144 -0.71 -12.61 -6.28
N ALA A 145 -0.82 -11.58 -5.47
CA ALA A 145 -0.49 -10.21 -5.84
C ALA A 145 0.95 -9.84 -5.45
N SER A 146 1.49 -8.84 -6.13
CA SER A 146 2.69 -8.12 -5.73
C SER A 146 2.30 -6.91 -4.93
N GLU A 147 2.99 -6.65 -3.84
CA GLU A 147 2.75 -5.56 -2.91
C GLU A 147 3.93 -4.59 -2.92
N PHE A 148 3.68 -3.35 -3.30
CA PHE A 148 4.63 -2.26 -3.16
C PHE A 148 4.15 -1.34 -2.03
N MET A 149 4.87 -1.37 -0.92
CA MET A 149 4.56 -0.55 0.25
C MET A 149 5.50 0.64 0.38
N GLY A 150 4.97 1.74 0.91
CA GLY A 150 5.77 2.90 1.30
C GLY A 150 5.33 3.45 2.66
N LEU A 151 6.28 3.99 3.42
CA LEU A 151 6.01 4.67 4.67
C LEU A 151 5.95 6.19 4.45
N ILE A 152 4.81 6.79 4.75
CA ILE A 152 4.61 8.24 4.61
C ILE A 152 5.13 8.96 5.85
N THR A 153 4.76 8.47 7.04
CA THR A 153 5.18 9.06 8.32
C THR A 153 5.16 8.02 9.43
N GLY A 154 5.94 8.26 10.48
CA GLY A 154 5.97 7.45 11.69
C GLY A 154 6.79 6.18 11.57
N VAL A 155 6.34 5.14 12.25
CA VAL A 155 6.94 3.81 12.29
C VAL A 155 5.88 2.80 11.85
N TYR A 156 6.24 1.88 10.98
CA TYR A 156 5.31 0.84 10.54
C TYR A 156 5.13 -0.25 11.61
N ASP A 157 3.90 -0.61 11.90
CA ASP A 157 3.53 -1.51 12.99
C ASP A 157 4.01 -2.96 12.81
N ALA A 158 4.18 -3.42 11.58
CA ALA A 158 4.67 -4.79 11.31
C ALA A 158 6.20 -4.88 11.22
N LYS A 159 6.92 -3.74 11.15
CA LYS A 159 8.37 -3.68 11.07
C LYS A 159 8.88 -2.36 11.62
N ALA A 160 9.34 -2.38 12.87
CA ALA A 160 9.78 -1.18 13.57
C ALA A 160 11.13 -0.65 13.08
N GLU A 161 12.00 -1.50 12.55
CA GLU A 161 13.35 -1.12 12.15
C GLU A 161 13.57 -1.22 10.64
N GLY A 162 14.37 -0.30 10.10
CA GLY A 162 14.80 -0.32 8.70
C GLY A 162 13.76 0.11 7.66
N PHE A 163 12.51 0.39 8.06
CA PHE A 163 11.46 0.93 7.20
C PHE A 163 11.12 2.35 7.66
N VAL A 164 11.70 3.33 7.01
CA VAL A 164 11.64 4.74 7.40
C VAL A 164 10.77 5.57 6.45
N PRO A 165 10.24 6.73 6.86
CA PRO A 165 9.49 7.61 5.97
C PRO A 165 10.26 7.93 4.69
N GLY A 166 9.60 7.74 3.55
CA GLY A 166 10.19 7.83 2.21
C GLY A 166 10.82 6.53 1.70
N GLY A 167 10.96 5.52 2.54
CA GLY A 167 11.37 4.17 2.14
C GLY A 167 10.22 3.38 1.50
N ALA A 168 10.57 2.30 0.82
CA ALA A 168 9.63 1.39 0.21
C ALA A 168 10.09 -0.06 0.31
N SER A 169 9.15 -1.00 0.25
CA SER A 169 9.41 -2.43 0.11
C SER A 169 8.60 -3.01 -1.04
N LEU A 170 9.11 -4.08 -1.65
CA LEU A 170 8.44 -4.82 -2.70
C LEU A 170 8.41 -6.30 -2.35
N HIS A 171 7.21 -6.86 -2.26
CA HIS A 171 6.96 -8.28 -2.12
C HIS A 171 6.25 -8.76 -3.38
N ASN A 172 6.98 -9.40 -4.28
CA ASN A 172 6.38 -9.91 -5.52
C ASN A 172 5.47 -11.11 -5.26
N CYS A 173 4.63 -11.41 -6.25
CA CYS A 173 3.68 -12.53 -6.23
C CYS A 173 4.28 -13.79 -5.59
N MET A 174 3.59 -14.37 -4.63
CA MET A 174 3.97 -15.59 -3.89
C MET A 174 5.26 -15.49 -3.06
N SER A 175 5.86 -14.32 -2.90
CA SER A 175 6.94 -14.10 -1.93
C SER A 175 6.38 -14.13 -0.51
N GLY A 176 6.95 -14.96 0.38
CA GLY A 176 6.56 -14.97 1.78
C GLY A 176 7.00 -13.69 2.49
N HIS A 177 6.09 -13.06 3.22
CA HIS A 177 6.34 -11.84 4.00
C HIS A 177 5.33 -11.68 5.13
N GLY A 178 5.59 -10.72 6.02
CA GLY A 178 4.74 -10.45 7.18
C GLY A 178 5.50 -9.69 8.25
N PRO A 179 5.01 -9.66 9.49
CA PRO A 179 5.69 -9.01 10.60
C PRO A 179 7.07 -9.62 10.81
N ASP A 180 8.04 -8.81 11.18
CA ASP A 180 9.36 -9.30 11.57
C ASP A 180 9.27 -10.18 12.83
N ALA A 181 10.35 -10.91 13.13
CA ALA A 181 10.36 -11.86 14.24
C ALA A 181 10.07 -11.19 15.59
N ALA A 182 10.58 -9.98 15.81
CA ALA A 182 10.35 -9.25 17.06
C ALA A 182 8.89 -8.81 17.21
N THR A 183 8.29 -8.29 16.13
CA THR A 183 6.87 -7.91 16.08
C THR A 183 5.97 -9.12 16.25
N PHE A 184 6.30 -10.24 15.59
CA PHE A 184 5.56 -11.51 15.75
C PHE A 184 5.55 -11.99 17.20
N GLU A 185 6.71 -12.02 17.84
CA GLU A 185 6.84 -12.44 19.26
C GLU A 185 6.04 -11.53 20.19
N LYS A 186 6.20 -10.21 20.04
CA LYS A 186 5.45 -9.22 20.82
C LYS A 186 3.96 -9.38 20.65
N ALA A 187 3.48 -9.51 19.42
CA ALA A 187 2.05 -9.59 19.12
C ALA A 187 1.43 -10.93 19.55
N SER A 188 2.20 -12.01 19.51
CA SER A 188 1.75 -13.35 19.97
C SER A 188 1.52 -13.39 21.48
N ASN A 189 2.21 -12.54 22.25
CA ASN A 189 2.10 -12.45 23.69
C ASN A 189 1.27 -11.24 24.16
N ALA A 190 0.63 -10.51 23.24
CA ALA A 190 -0.15 -9.33 23.57
C ALA A 190 -1.45 -9.68 24.32
N ASP A 191 -1.85 -8.78 25.23
CA ASP A 191 -3.17 -8.87 25.89
C ASP A 191 -4.28 -8.41 24.94
N LEU A 192 -4.92 -9.36 24.28
CA LEU A 192 -6.01 -9.12 23.34
C LEU A 192 -7.33 -8.74 24.01
N SER A 193 -7.43 -8.78 25.33
CA SER A 193 -8.64 -8.37 26.06
C SER A 193 -8.84 -6.86 26.09
N LYS A 194 -7.83 -6.09 25.72
CA LYS A 194 -7.84 -4.61 25.72
C LYS A 194 -7.63 -4.07 24.31
N PRO A 195 -8.30 -2.95 23.97
CA PRO A 195 -7.98 -2.21 22.77
C PRO A 195 -6.52 -1.70 22.81
N ASP A 196 -5.91 -1.61 21.63
CA ASP A 196 -4.62 -0.97 21.42
C ASP A 196 -4.73 0.11 20.34
N VAL A 197 -3.77 1.01 20.25
CA VAL A 197 -3.77 2.12 19.31
C VAL A 197 -2.51 2.11 18.47
N ILE A 198 -2.68 2.08 17.15
CA ILE A 198 -1.63 2.47 16.22
C ILE A 198 -1.80 3.96 15.95
N GLY A 199 -0.85 4.77 16.44
CA GLY A 199 -0.90 6.22 16.32
C GLY A 199 0.36 6.80 15.68
N GLY A 200 0.26 8.02 15.15
CA GLY A 200 1.40 8.76 14.61
C GLY A 200 2.06 8.17 13.36
N THR A 201 1.44 7.19 12.72
CA THR A 201 1.98 6.52 11.54
C THR A 201 0.98 6.52 10.39
N MET A 202 1.50 6.52 9.17
CA MET A 202 0.71 6.28 7.96
C MET A 202 1.60 5.63 6.90
N ALA A 203 1.17 4.47 6.42
CA ALA A 203 1.79 3.78 5.31
C ALA A 203 0.75 3.57 4.19
N PHE A 204 1.22 3.23 3.00
CA PHE A 204 0.37 2.87 1.88
C PHE A 204 0.88 1.62 1.19
N MET A 205 0.03 1.02 0.38
CA MET A 205 0.35 -0.13 -0.46
C MET A 205 -0.33 0.01 -1.82
N PHE A 206 0.43 -0.29 -2.87
CA PHE A 206 -0.12 -0.65 -4.17
C PHE A 206 -0.03 -2.17 -4.30
N GLU A 207 -1.16 -2.81 -4.47
CA GLU A 207 -1.26 -4.24 -4.65
C GLU A 207 -1.73 -4.55 -6.06
N THR A 208 -1.01 -5.44 -6.77
CA THR A 208 -1.30 -5.75 -8.18
C THR A 208 -1.07 -7.21 -8.50
N ARG A 209 -1.90 -7.77 -9.38
CA ARG A 209 -1.68 -9.11 -9.94
C ARG A 209 -0.43 -9.22 -10.83
N LYS A 210 0.23 -8.12 -11.13
CA LYS A 210 1.40 -8.08 -12.00
C LYS A 210 2.68 -8.33 -11.21
N VAL A 211 3.62 -9.06 -11.80
CA VAL A 211 4.98 -9.13 -11.27
C VAL A 211 5.68 -7.80 -11.55
N ILE A 212 6.19 -7.19 -10.50
CA ILE A 212 6.91 -5.91 -10.60
C ILE A 212 8.40 -6.20 -10.74
N ARG A 213 8.99 -5.67 -11.80
CA ARG A 213 10.43 -5.78 -12.05
C ARG A 213 11.13 -4.49 -11.61
N PRO A 214 12.01 -4.55 -10.59
CA PRO A 214 12.85 -3.41 -10.23
C PRO A 214 13.76 -2.99 -11.38
N THR A 215 13.99 -1.68 -11.50
CA THR A 215 14.99 -1.16 -12.43
C THR A 215 16.40 -1.45 -11.93
N GLN A 216 17.40 -1.40 -12.82
CA GLN A 216 18.80 -1.51 -12.43
C GLN A 216 19.21 -0.41 -11.44
N GLN A 217 18.67 0.79 -11.62
CA GLN A 217 18.90 1.89 -10.68
C GLN A 217 18.37 1.58 -9.28
N ALA A 218 17.16 1.00 -9.18
CA ALA A 218 16.59 0.61 -7.90
C ALA A 218 17.42 -0.49 -7.21
N LEU A 219 17.93 -1.46 -7.99
CA LEU A 219 18.79 -2.54 -7.47
C LEU A 219 20.19 -2.07 -7.08
N ALA A 220 20.65 -0.95 -7.64
CA ALA A 220 21.94 -0.34 -7.33
C ALA A 220 21.85 0.80 -6.28
N ALA A 221 20.65 1.07 -5.77
CA ALA A 221 20.45 2.16 -4.81
C ALA A 221 21.22 1.88 -3.51
N PRO A 222 21.97 2.86 -2.97
CA PRO A 222 22.76 2.66 -1.74
C PRO A 222 21.88 2.37 -0.51
N GLN A 223 20.60 2.68 -0.58
CA GLN A 223 19.60 2.41 0.47
C GLN A 223 19.02 0.98 0.39
N LEU A 224 19.36 0.22 -0.65
CA LEU A 224 18.85 -1.14 -0.79
C LEU A 224 19.35 -2.03 0.36
N GLN A 225 18.43 -2.64 1.09
CA GLN A 225 18.74 -3.55 2.18
C GLN A 225 19.00 -4.97 1.63
N GLY A 226 20.26 -5.36 1.52
CA GLY A 226 20.67 -6.69 1.03
C GLY A 226 20.30 -7.84 1.97
N ASN A 227 20.09 -7.52 3.25
CA ASN A 227 19.74 -8.48 4.31
C ASN A 227 18.30 -8.41 4.77
N TYR A 228 17.40 -7.83 3.98
CA TYR A 228 16.00 -7.63 4.36
C TYR A 228 15.30 -8.89 4.84
N HIS A 229 15.58 -10.03 4.22
CA HIS A 229 15.00 -11.33 4.57
C HIS A 229 15.40 -11.87 5.95
N GLU A 230 16.47 -11.33 6.55
CA GLU A 230 16.93 -11.73 7.88
C GLU A 230 15.95 -11.32 8.99
N CYS A 231 15.09 -10.32 8.75
CA CYS A 231 14.11 -9.86 9.73
C CYS A 231 13.09 -10.96 10.13
N TRP A 232 12.94 -12.01 9.34
CA TRP A 232 12.07 -13.16 9.63
C TRP A 232 12.79 -14.35 10.23
N GLN A 233 14.13 -14.30 10.36
CA GLN A 233 14.89 -15.34 11.03
C GLN A 233 14.51 -15.40 12.50
N GLY A 234 14.36 -16.62 13.03
CA GLY A 234 13.96 -16.82 14.42
C GLY A 234 12.45 -16.97 14.66
N ILE A 235 11.60 -16.74 13.64
CA ILE A 235 10.18 -17.10 13.76
C ILE A 235 10.09 -18.63 13.91
N ALA A 236 9.52 -19.09 15.03
CA ALA A 236 9.39 -20.50 15.33
C ALA A 236 8.43 -21.20 14.36
N LYS A 237 8.71 -22.47 14.07
CA LYS A 237 7.80 -23.29 13.27
C LYS A 237 6.63 -23.74 14.15
N HIS A 238 5.43 -23.39 13.75
CA HIS A 238 4.18 -23.80 14.44
C HIS A 238 3.37 -24.83 13.66
N PHE A 239 3.80 -25.18 12.45
CA PHE A 239 3.12 -26.21 11.67
C PHE A 239 3.48 -27.60 12.20
N ASP A 240 2.46 -28.31 12.68
CA ASP A 240 2.55 -29.69 13.12
C ASP A 240 1.56 -30.53 12.30
N VAL A 241 2.08 -31.54 11.60
CA VAL A 241 1.27 -32.45 10.76
C VAL A 241 0.25 -33.24 11.60
N ASP A 242 0.59 -33.54 12.83
CA ASP A 242 -0.25 -34.36 13.73
C ASP A 242 -1.33 -33.50 14.43
N SER A 243 -1.23 -32.20 14.42
CA SER A 243 -2.23 -31.28 15.00
C SER A 243 -3.56 -31.28 14.27
N LYS A 244 -3.62 -31.71 13.00
CA LYS A 244 -4.87 -31.83 12.24
C LYS A 244 -5.89 -32.79 12.87
N ALA A 245 -5.46 -33.69 13.70
CA ALA A 245 -6.36 -34.62 14.41
C ALA A 245 -7.11 -33.95 15.58
N ARG A 246 -6.63 -32.80 16.09
CA ARG A 246 -7.21 -32.13 17.25
C ARG A 246 -8.22 -31.03 16.89
N SER A 247 -8.18 -30.46 15.67
CA SER A 247 -9.10 -29.40 15.23
C SER A 247 -10.41 -29.92 14.61
N ALA A 248 -10.56 -31.23 14.44
CA ALA A 248 -11.80 -31.84 13.94
C ALA A 248 -12.81 -32.17 15.06
N SER A 249 -12.54 -31.80 16.31
CA SER A 249 -13.38 -32.08 17.48
C SER A 249 -13.89 -30.82 18.22
N CYS A 250 -14.02 -29.71 17.52
CA CYS A 250 -14.73 -28.53 18.03
C CYS A 250 -15.90 -28.14 17.12
#